data_0f840dfac498c8d41991f02bc9e82c8c
#
_entry.id   0f840dfac498c8d41991f02bc9e82c8c
#
_cell.length_a   1.000
_cell.length_b   1.000
_cell.length_c   1.000
_cell.angle_alpha   90.00
_cell.angle_beta   90.00
_cell.angle_gamma   90.00
#
_symmetry.space_group_name_H-M   'P 1'
#
loop_
_entity.id
_entity.type
_entity.pdbx_description
1 polymer ?
#
loop_
_entity_poly.entity_id
_entity_poly.type
_entity_poly.pdbx_seq_one_letter_code
_entity_poly.pdbx_strand_id
1 'polypeptide(L)'
;MKFASLSVFFPAYNDAPSLPELLRKTFAVLDAHVADYEVIVVNDGSRDHTAQVLDALVRELGPRLRVVTHAQNRGYGGALRSGFAASQKEFVFYTDGDGQYSPAELPRLMECVGPATGLVNGYKLERHDPAHRVWIGSVYNFCARLLFGIRIRDIDCDYRLIRRELLDRMQLTSTSGTICVELVRKLELSGCGVAEVGVSHYPRQHGSSQFFRIRSLATTFVQLMKLWVRLVLLA
;
A
#
# COMPACT_ATOMS: atom_id res chain seq x y z
N MET A 1 -9.68 -20.25 -13.12
CA MET A 1 -8.54 -20.80 -12.34
C MET A 1 -8.26 -19.82 -11.19
N LYS A 2 -8.03 -20.30 -9.96
CA LYS A 2 -7.69 -19.41 -8.86
C LYS A 2 -6.23 -18.92 -8.97
N PHE A 3 -5.97 -17.69 -8.48
CA PHE A 3 -4.62 -17.16 -8.34
C PHE A 3 -3.83 -18.02 -7.34
N ALA A 4 -2.57 -18.32 -7.63
CA ALA A 4 -1.87 -19.37 -6.91
C ALA A 4 -1.61 -19.04 -5.43
N SER A 5 -0.96 -17.91 -5.16
CA SER A 5 -0.46 -17.62 -3.81
C SER A 5 -0.33 -16.11 -3.57
N LEU A 6 -0.94 -15.59 -2.47
CA LEU A 6 -1.03 -14.15 -2.22
C LEU A 6 -0.97 -13.80 -0.73
N SER A 7 -0.03 -12.91 -0.35
CA SER A 7 -0.10 -12.16 0.89
C SER A 7 -0.84 -10.86 0.65
N VAL A 8 -1.84 -10.56 1.45
CA VAL A 8 -2.52 -9.27 1.47
C VAL A 8 -2.19 -8.57 2.76
N PHE A 9 -1.74 -7.30 2.72
CA PHE A 9 -1.56 -6.57 3.96
C PHE A 9 -2.11 -5.15 3.93
N PHE A 10 -2.46 -4.68 5.13
CA PHE A 10 -3.01 -3.35 5.39
C PHE A 10 -2.18 -2.66 6.48
N PRO A 11 -1.52 -1.53 6.20
CA PRO A 11 -1.08 -0.64 7.25
C PRO A 11 -2.30 -0.01 7.92
N ALA A 12 -2.33 0.05 9.24
CA ALA A 12 -3.44 0.59 10.02
C ALA A 12 -2.94 1.49 11.16
N TYR A 13 -3.51 2.68 11.26
CA TYR A 13 -3.26 3.60 12.36
C TYR A 13 -4.52 4.38 12.74
N ASN A 14 -5.15 3.99 13.86
CA ASN A 14 -6.44 4.52 14.31
C ASN A 14 -7.56 4.28 13.27
N ASP A 15 -7.64 3.07 12.75
CA ASP A 15 -8.59 2.66 11.72
C ASP A 15 -9.62 1.64 12.24
N ALA A 16 -9.85 1.60 13.57
CA ALA A 16 -10.79 0.68 14.20
C ALA A 16 -12.15 0.55 13.49
N PRO A 17 -12.80 1.64 13.03
CA PRO A 17 -14.13 1.54 12.42
C PRO A 17 -14.12 0.91 11.01
N SER A 18 -13.05 1.06 10.23
CA SER A 18 -12.99 0.59 8.82
C SER A 18 -12.57 -0.87 8.70
N LEU A 19 -11.71 -1.37 9.60
CA LEU A 19 -11.10 -2.69 9.52
C LEU A 19 -12.09 -3.86 9.46
N PRO A 20 -13.19 -3.90 10.25
CA PRO A 20 -14.07 -5.06 10.24
C PRO A 20 -14.70 -5.34 8.88
N GLU A 21 -15.23 -4.32 8.23
CA GLU A 21 -15.85 -4.46 6.92
C GLU A 21 -14.80 -4.75 5.84
N LEU A 22 -13.67 -4.03 5.86
CA LEU A 22 -12.57 -4.20 4.93
C LEU A 22 -12.05 -5.64 4.96
N LEU A 23 -11.77 -6.20 6.15
CA LEU A 23 -11.23 -7.55 6.28
C LEU A 23 -12.23 -8.61 5.86
N ARG A 24 -13.50 -8.52 6.25
CA ARG A 24 -14.51 -9.49 5.80
C ARG A 24 -14.67 -9.50 4.29
N LYS A 25 -14.71 -8.32 3.64
CA LYS A 25 -14.75 -8.20 2.18
C LYS A 25 -13.49 -8.80 1.54
N THR A 26 -12.31 -8.55 2.15
CA THR A 26 -11.04 -9.10 1.66
C THR A 26 -11.06 -10.63 1.71
N PHE A 27 -11.46 -11.22 2.83
CA PHE A 27 -11.54 -12.68 2.97
C PHE A 27 -12.51 -13.29 1.94
N ALA A 28 -13.68 -12.68 1.74
CA ALA A 28 -14.65 -13.16 0.74
C ALA A 28 -14.07 -13.17 -0.69
N VAL A 29 -13.33 -12.12 -1.06
CA VAL A 29 -12.65 -12.05 -2.37
C VAL A 29 -11.55 -13.11 -2.47
N LEU A 30 -10.72 -13.26 -1.44
CA LEU A 30 -9.62 -14.21 -1.44
C LEU A 30 -10.10 -15.65 -1.46
N ASP A 31 -11.14 -16.01 -0.71
CA ASP A 31 -11.74 -17.35 -0.72
C ASP A 31 -12.28 -17.72 -2.12
N ALA A 32 -12.82 -16.74 -2.85
CA ALA A 32 -13.33 -16.96 -4.19
C ALA A 32 -12.20 -17.09 -5.24
N HIS A 33 -11.16 -16.28 -5.16
CA HIS A 33 -10.21 -16.04 -6.25
C HIS A 33 -8.79 -16.57 -6.02
N VAL A 34 -8.37 -16.87 -4.78
CA VAL A 34 -7.00 -17.28 -4.46
C VAL A 34 -6.96 -18.69 -3.87
N ALA A 35 -5.97 -19.48 -4.26
CA ALA A 35 -5.83 -20.85 -3.77
C ALA A 35 -5.18 -20.93 -2.39
N ASP A 36 -4.10 -20.17 -2.18
CA ASP A 36 -3.36 -20.09 -0.92
C ASP A 36 -3.10 -18.63 -0.57
N TYR A 37 -3.57 -18.18 0.60
CA TYR A 37 -3.40 -16.79 0.98
C TYR A 37 -3.24 -16.58 2.50
N GLU A 38 -2.70 -15.45 2.83
CA GLU A 38 -2.68 -14.87 4.18
C GLU A 38 -3.09 -13.40 4.14
N VAL A 39 -3.64 -12.91 5.24
CA VAL A 39 -3.98 -11.50 5.44
C VAL A 39 -3.21 -11.00 6.66
N ILE A 40 -2.57 -9.85 6.53
CA ILE A 40 -1.75 -9.24 7.57
C ILE A 40 -2.25 -7.82 7.82
N VAL A 41 -2.47 -7.46 9.07
CA VAL A 41 -2.69 -6.06 9.46
C VAL A 41 -1.48 -5.58 10.26
N VAL A 42 -0.87 -4.49 9.80
CA VAL A 42 0.21 -3.84 10.54
C VAL A 42 -0.37 -2.70 11.37
N ASN A 43 -0.62 -2.95 12.64
CA ASN A 43 -1.06 -1.93 13.60
C ASN A 43 0.13 -1.06 14.01
N ASP A 44 0.25 0.12 13.43
CA ASP A 44 1.39 1.03 13.62
C ASP A 44 1.25 1.88 14.90
N GLY A 45 1.08 1.20 16.04
CA GLY A 45 1.00 1.86 17.34
C GLY A 45 -0.26 2.72 17.50
N SER A 46 -1.41 2.22 17.08
CA SER A 46 -2.71 2.89 17.23
C SER A 46 -3.03 3.20 18.69
N ARG A 47 -3.74 4.31 18.92
CA ARG A 47 -4.13 4.81 20.24
C ARG A 47 -5.63 4.72 20.51
N ASP A 48 -6.39 4.31 19.51
CA ASP A 48 -7.83 4.03 19.58
C ASP A 48 -8.09 2.54 19.88
N HIS A 49 -9.29 2.07 19.60
CA HIS A 49 -9.69 0.68 19.82
C HIS A 49 -9.21 -0.29 18.70
N THR A 50 -8.29 0.12 17.82
CA THR A 50 -7.82 -0.73 16.71
C THR A 50 -7.28 -2.07 17.19
N ALA A 51 -6.52 -2.10 18.28
CA ALA A 51 -5.96 -3.35 18.81
C ALA A 51 -7.06 -4.33 19.25
N GLN A 52 -8.06 -3.84 20.01
CA GLN A 52 -9.18 -4.66 20.48
C GLN A 52 -10.03 -5.19 19.31
N VAL A 53 -10.26 -4.36 18.30
CA VAL A 53 -10.99 -4.75 17.07
C VAL A 53 -10.21 -5.86 16.34
N LEU A 54 -8.89 -5.73 16.20
CA LEU A 54 -8.05 -6.73 15.56
C LEU A 54 -8.04 -8.05 16.33
N ASP A 55 -7.97 -8.03 17.67
CA ASP A 55 -8.05 -9.23 18.50
C ASP A 55 -9.38 -9.99 18.30
N ALA A 56 -10.48 -9.26 18.15
CA ALA A 56 -11.78 -9.85 17.85
C ALA A 56 -11.82 -10.47 16.44
N LEU A 57 -11.27 -9.76 15.45
CA LEU A 57 -11.23 -10.21 14.05
C LEU A 57 -10.32 -11.43 13.85
N VAL A 58 -9.20 -11.53 14.58
CA VAL A 58 -8.36 -12.74 14.56
C VAL A 58 -9.12 -13.97 15.06
N ARG A 59 -9.94 -13.81 16.12
CA ARG A 59 -10.79 -14.92 16.61
C ARG A 59 -11.90 -15.27 15.60
N GLU A 60 -12.48 -14.29 14.91
CA GLU A 60 -13.54 -14.46 13.93
C GLU A 60 -13.04 -15.09 12.63
N LEU A 61 -11.97 -14.53 12.05
CA LEU A 61 -11.48 -14.87 10.69
C LEU A 61 -10.43 -15.99 10.68
N GLY A 62 -9.94 -16.37 11.87
CA GLY A 62 -9.06 -17.52 12.04
C GLY A 62 -7.59 -17.28 11.67
N PRO A 63 -6.79 -18.36 11.57
CA PRO A 63 -5.32 -18.30 11.55
C PRO A 63 -4.73 -17.67 10.28
N ARG A 64 -5.51 -17.47 9.24
CA ARG A 64 -5.07 -16.77 8.03
C ARG A 64 -4.97 -15.25 8.22
N LEU A 65 -5.56 -14.69 9.30
CA LEU A 65 -5.36 -13.31 9.71
C LEU A 65 -4.24 -13.23 10.75
N ARG A 66 -3.21 -12.46 10.43
CA ARG A 66 -2.11 -12.17 11.36
C ARG A 66 -2.01 -10.66 11.63
N VAL A 67 -1.62 -10.30 12.83
CA VAL A 67 -1.42 -8.90 13.22
C VAL A 67 0.04 -8.69 13.61
N VAL A 68 0.64 -7.68 13.01
CA VAL A 68 1.96 -7.15 13.39
C VAL A 68 1.74 -5.85 14.13
N THR A 69 2.07 -5.79 15.42
CA THR A 69 1.85 -4.59 16.24
C THR A 69 3.18 -3.90 16.56
N HIS A 70 3.27 -2.61 16.25
CA HIS A 70 4.38 -1.76 16.67
C HIS A 70 4.09 -1.19 18.07
N ALA A 71 5.09 -1.18 18.94
CA ALA A 71 4.98 -0.58 20.28
C ALA A 71 4.74 0.94 20.21
N GLN A 72 5.16 1.58 19.13
CA GLN A 72 4.95 3.00 18.85
C GLN A 72 4.82 3.22 17.34
N ASN A 73 4.19 4.32 16.93
CA ASN A 73 4.06 4.68 15.53
C ASN A 73 5.44 4.86 14.86
N ARG A 74 5.69 4.11 13.78
CA ARG A 74 6.90 4.13 12.96
C ARG A 74 6.72 4.88 11.65
N GLY A 75 5.52 5.41 11.42
CA GLY A 75 5.12 6.08 10.20
C GLY A 75 4.75 5.11 9.07
N TYR A 76 4.12 5.66 8.04
CA TYR A 76 3.57 4.88 6.93
C TYR A 76 4.61 3.95 6.29
N GLY A 77 5.80 4.47 5.99
CA GLY A 77 6.89 3.66 5.45
C GLY A 77 7.37 2.57 6.40
N GLY A 78 7.35 2.82 7.71
CA GLY A 78 7.64 1.80 8.72
C GLY A 78 6.63 0.67 8.72
N ALA A 79 5.33 1.01 8.60
CA ALA A 79 4.26 0.04 8.49
C ALA A 79 4.34 -0.79 7.21
N LEU A 80 4.57 -0.16 6.04
CA LEU A 80 4.75 -0.89 4.78
C LEU A 80 5.94 -1.85 4.83
N ARG A 81 7.09 -1.40 5.35
CA ARG A 81 8.27 -2.27 5.50
C ARG A 81 7.99 -3.50 6.38
N SER A 82 7.24 -3.33 7.46
CA SER A 82 6.84 -4.45 8.32
C SER A 82 5.85 -5.38 7.64
N GLY A 83 4.92 -4.85 6.84
CA GLY A 83 4.00 -5.63 6.02
C GLY A 83 4.73 -6.47 4.97
N PHE A 84 5.65 -5.87 4.21
CA PHE A 84 6.48 -6.60 3.25
C PHE A 84 7.31 -7.68 3.92
N ALA A 85 7.97 -7.37 5.04
CA ALA A 85 8.78 -8.34 5.77
C ALA A 85 7.98 -9.52 6.37
N ALA A 86 6.71 -9.27 6.72
CA ALA A 86 5.81 -10.29 7.24
C ALA A 86 5.18 -11.17 6.16
N SER A 87 5.17 -10.72 4.90
CA SER A 87 4.55 -11.42 3.77
C SER A 87 5.35 -12.64 3.34
N GLN A 88 4.68 -13.79 3.12
CA GLN A 88 5.34 -15.07 2.86
C GLN A 88 4.95 -15.70 1.51
N LYS A 89 3.91 -15.19 0.83
CA LYS A 89 3.39 -15.77 -0.41
C LYS A 89 4.14 -15.22 -1.64
N GLU A 90 3.91 -15.84 -2.80
CA GLU A 90 4.58 -15.50 -4.07
C GLU A 90 4.36 -14.05 -4.49
N PHE A 91 3.13 -13.57 -4.33
CA PHE A 91 2.77 -12.18 -4.56
C PHE A 91 2.36 -11.50 -3.28
N VAL A 92 2.59 -10.20 -3.23
CA VAL A 92 2.18 -9.34 -2.12
C VAL A 92 1.27 -8.24 -2.67
N PHE A 93 0.05 -8.18 -2.17
CA PHE A 93 -0.85 -7.06 -2.40
C PHE A 93 -0.92 -6.20 -1.14
N TYR A 94 -0.90 -4.88 -1.31
CA TYR A 94 -1.19 -3.98 -0.21
C TYR A 94 -2.08 -2.83 -0.62
N THR A 95 -2.85 -2.35 0.32
CA THR A 95 -3.63 -1.11 0.24
C THR A 95 -3.89 -0.58 1.64
N ASP A 96 -4.33 0.68 1.73
CA ASP A 96 -4.59 1.32 3.02
C ASP A 96 -5.76 0.69 3.79
N GLY A 97 -5.64 0.67 5.13
CA GLY A 97 -6.64 0.12 6.05
C GLY A 97 -7.86 1.02 6.27
N ASP A 98 -7.95 2.17 5.60
CA ASP A 98 -8.97 3.20 5.82
C ASP A 98 -10.27 3.01 5.02
N GLY A 99 -10.33 1.96 4.20
CA GLY A 99 -11.51 1.60 3.41
C GLY A 99 -11.75 2.47 2.17
N GLN A 100 -10.78 3.29 1.74
CA GLN A 100 -10.91 4.10 0.53
C GLN A 100 -10.79 3.28 -0.77
N TYR A 101 -10.30 2.06 -0.71
CA TYR A 101 -10.24 1.12 -1.84
C TYR A 101 -11.07 -0.12 -1.58
N SER A 102 -11.66 -0.67 -2.63
CA SER A 102 -12.47 -1.88 -2.55
C SER A 102 -11.65 -3.14 -2.84
N PRO A 103 -11.60 -4.12 -1.93
CA PRO A 103 -10.99 -5.42 -2.21
C PRO A 103 -11.58 -6.15 -3.43
N ALA A 104 -12.83 -5.83 -3.80
CA ALA A 104 -13.51 -6.45 -4.94
C ALA A 104 -12.82 -6.16 -6.30
N GLU A 105 -11.95 -5.16 -6.37
CA GLU A 105 -11.20 -4.84 -7.59
C GLU A 105 -9.86 -5.60 -7.69
N LEU A 106 -9.43 -6.29 -6.63
CA LEU A 106 -8.19 -7.06 -6.61
C LEU A 106 -8.10 -8.13 -7.72
N PRO A 107 -9.16 -8.87 -8.09
CA PRO A 107 -9.10 -9.82 -9.20
C PRO A 107 -8.64 -9.19 -10.52
N ARG A 108 -8.98 -7.92 -10.79
CA ARG A 108 -8.53 -7.21 -11.99
C ARG A 108 -7.00 -7.03 -12.03
N LEU A 109 -6.36 -6.86 -10.88
CA LEU A 109 -4.90 -6.81 -10.81
C LEU A 109 -4.29 -8.20 -11.04
N MET A 110 -4.91 -9.25 -10.48
CA MET A 110 -4.46 -10.64 -10.66
C MET A 110 -4.49 -11.06 -12.14
N GLU A 111 -5.48 -10.61 -12.90
CA GLU A 111 -5.62 -10.87 -14.34
C GLU A 111 -4.49 -10.25 -15.18
N CYS A 112 -3.85 -9.18 -14.68
CA CYS A 112 -2.73 -8.53 -15.34
C CYS A 112 -1.36 -9.19 -15.05
N VAL A 113 -1.33 -10.23 -14.20
CA VAL A 113 -0.09 -10.92 -13.86
C VAL A 113 0.28 -11.90 -14.97
N GLY A 114 1.41 -11.64 -15.62
CA GLY A 114 2.05 -12.53 -16.57
C GLY A 114 3.44 -12.97 -16.09
N PRO A 115 4.15 -13.78 -16.88
CA PRO A 115 5.46 -14.32 -16.50
C PRO A 115 6.50 -13.24 -16.18
N ALA A 116 6.49 -12.11 -16.91
CA ALA A 116 7.42 -10.99 -16.71
C ALA A 116 6.89 -9.92 -15.74
N THR A 117 5.63 -10.01 -15.29
CA THR A 117 5.01 -8.98 -14.46
C THR A 117 5.57 -9.04 -13.04
N GLY A 118 6.24 -7.96 -12.63
CA GLY A 118 6.73 -7.78 -11.27
C GLY A 118 5.88 -6.82 -10.44
N LEU A 119 5.20 -5.87 -11.10
CA LEU A 119 4.33 -4.88 -10.48
C LEU A 119 3.04 -4.72 -11.27
N VAL A 120 1.89 -4.82 -10.61
CA VAL A 120 0.62 -4.28 -11.10
C VAL A 120 0.24 -3.11 -10.20
N ASN A 121 0.25 -1.89 -10.76
CA ASN A 121 -0.04 -0.66 -10.03
C ASN A 121 -1.46 -0.19 -10.34
N GLY A 122 -2.23 0.10 -9.28
CA GLY A 122 -3.48 0.81 -9.42
C GLY A 122 -3.26 2.27 -9.84
N TYR A 123 -4.21 2.88 -10.52
CA TYR A 123 -4.32 4.33 -10.64
C TYR A 123 -5.78 4.75 -10.40
N LYS A 124 -5.98 5.88 -9.73
CA LYS A 124 -7.31 6.36 -9.38
C LYS A 124 -8.07 6.81 -10.63
N LEU A 125 -9.24 6.18 -10.90
CA LEU A 125 -10.13 6.57 -11.99
C LEU A 125 -10.77 7.93 -11.72
N GLU A 126 -11.26 8.10 -10.49
CA GLU A 126 -11.87 9.35 -10.02
C GLU A 126 -11.28 9.74 -8.67
N ARG A 127 -11.17 11.02 -8.41
CA ARG A 127 -10.71 11.57 -7.14
C ARG A 127 -11.85 12.34 -6.50
N HIS A 128 -12.39 11.79 -5.42
CA HIS A 128 -13.47 12.43 -4.64
C HIS A 128 -12.94 13.36 -3.52
N ASP A 129 -11.63 13.62 -3.50
CA ASP A 129 -11.03 14.57 -2.56
C ASP A 129 -11.38 16.01 -2.92
N PRO A 130 -11.34 16.95 -1.94
CA PRO A 130 -11.47 18.38 -2.21
C PRO A 130 -10.46 18.87 -3.26
N ALA A 131 -10.87 19.78 -4.14
CA ALA A 131 -10.09 20.22 -5.31
C ALA A 131 -8.64 20.63 -4.97
N HIS A 132 -8.42 21.32 -3.82
CA HIS A 132 -7.08 21.70 -3.38
C HIS A 132 -6.17 20.50 -3.09
N ARG A 133 -6.73 19.40 -2.55
CA ARG A 133 -5.97 18.15 -2.29
C ARG A 133 -5.65 17.43 -3.59
N VAL A 134 -6.61 17.39 -4.52
CA VAL A 134 -6.40 16.84 -5.86
C VAL A 134 -5.28 17.58 -6.57
N TRP A 135 -5.26 18.92 -6.49
CA TRP A 135 -4.22 19.74 -7.11
C TRP A 135 -2.85 19.50 -6.47
N ILE A 136 -2.75 19.53 -5.14
CA ILE A 136 -1.48 19.25 -4.41
C ILE A 136 -0.96 17.86 -4.76
N GLY A 137 -1.82 16.84 -4.73
CA GLY A 137 -1.44 15.46 -5.08
C GLY A 137 -0.99 15.33 -6.54
N SER A 138 -1.63 16.05 -7.46
CA SER A 138 -1.25 16.06 -8.89
C SER A 138 0.11 16.70 -9.12
N VAL A 139 0.38 17.84 -8.47
CA VAL A 139 1.69 18.50 -8.51
C VAL A 139 2.76 17.60 -7.90
N TYR A 140 2.49 17.00 -6.74
CA TYR A 140 3.42 16.07 -6.11
C TYR A 140 3.74 14.88 -7.03
N ASN A 141 2.72 14.24 -7.59
CA ASN A 141 2.86 13.11 -8.50
C ASN A 141 3.68 13.50 -9.75
N PHE A 142 3.38 14.64 -10.34
CA PHE A 142 4.13 15.18 -11.49
C PHE A 142 5.59 15.42 -11.15
N CYS A 143 5.88 16.12 -10.05
CA CYS A 143 7.24 16.40 -9.61
C CYS A 143 8.02 15.13 -9.28
N ALA A 144 7.40 14.18 -8.56
CA ALA A 144 8.04 12.91 -8.22
C ALA A 144 8.35 12.09 -9.48
N ARG A 145 7.42 12.01 -10.43
CA ARG A 145 7.66 11.33 -11.72
C ARG A 145 8.83 11.96 -12.49
N LEU A 146 8.85 13.27 -12.58
CA LEU A 146 9.92 14.00 -13.29
C LEU A 146 11.28 13.82 -12.60
N LEU A 147 11.35 14.03 -11.28
CA LEU A 147 12.60 13.97 -10.53
C LEU A 147 13.22 12.56 -10.49
N PHE A 148 12.39 11.54 -10.38
CA PHE A 148 12.85 10.16 -10.26
C PHE A 148 12.79 9.37 -11.57
N GLY A 149 12.29 9.94 -12.66
CA GLY A 149 12.09 9.27 -13.93
C GLY A 149 11.12 8.10 -13.85
N ILE A 150 10.07 8.21 -13.02
CA ILE A 150 9.05 7.18 -12.81
C ILE A 150 8.03 7.21 -13.94
N ARG A 151 7.65 6.04 -14.45
CA ARG A 151 6.80 5.90 -15.65
C ARG A 151 5.34 5.67 -15.33
N ILE A 152 5.00 5.05 -14.17
CA ILE A 152 3.60 4.81 -13.78
C ILE A 152 2.81 6.11 -13.65
N ARG A 153 1.48 6.02 -13.87
CA ARG A 153 0.58 7.19 -13.88
C ARG A 153 0.34 7.79 -12.52
N ASP A 154 0.20 6.95 -11.47
CA ASP A 154 -0.18 7.40 -10.12
C ASP A 154 0.70 6.73 -9.06
N ILE A 155 1.64 7.50 -8.51
CA ILE A 155 2.53 7.05 -7.42
C ILE A 155 1.78 7.02 -6.08
N ASP A 156 0.73 7.83 -5.94
CA ASP A 156 -0.04 7.97 -4.71
C ASP A 156 -1.23 6.98 -4.62
N CYS A 157 -1.33 6.06 -5.57
CA CYS A 157 -2.32 5.00 -5.50
C CYS A 157 -1.73 3.79 -4.79
N ASP A 158 -2.05 3.63 -3.51
CA ASP A 158 -1.60 2.50 -2.71
C ASP A 158 -2.52 1.28 -2.88
N TYR A 159 -2.65 0.82 -4.11
CA TYR A 159 -3.35 -0.39 -4.52
C TYR A 159 -2.45 -1.18 -5.45
N ARG A 160 -1.52 -1.96 -4.87
CA ARG A 160 -0.41 -2.57 -5.61
C ARG A 160 -0.27 -4.05 -5.36
N LEU A 161 -0.07 -4.79 -6.46
CA LEU A 161 0.26 -6.22 -6.45
C LEU A 161 1.70 -6.39 -6.96
N ILE A 162 2.57 -6.98 -6.16
CA ILE A 162 4.01 -7.03 -6.39
C ILE A 162 4.51 -8.46 -6.24
N ARG A 163 5.39 -8.90 -7.12
CA ARG A 163 6.08 -10.19 -6.97
C ARG A 163 7.07 -10.12 -5.80
N ARG A 164 6.88 -10.99 -4.79
CA ARG A 164 7.63 -10.94 -3.52
C ARG A 164 9.14 -11.03 -3.70
N GLU A 165 9.63 -11.84 -4.64
CA GLU A 165 11.07 -11.97 -4.90
C GLU A 165 11.77 -10.63 -5.23
N LEU A 166 11.06 -9.65 -5.79
CA LEU A 166 11.60 -8.31 -6.04
C LEU A 166 11.75 -7.53 -4.73
N LEU A 167 10.79 -7.69 -3.81
CA LEU A 167 10.83 -7.07 -2.49
C LEU A 167 11.98 -7.65 -1.64
N ASP A 168 12.22 -8.96 -1.73
CA ASP A 168 13.29 -9.65 -1.02
C ASP A 168 14.70 -9.16 -1.43
N ARG A 169 14.82 -8.69 -2.68
CA ARG A 169 16.10 -8.18 -3.24
C ARG A 169 16.31 -6.69 -2.99
N MET A 170 15.31 -5.96 -2.47
CA MET A 170 15.42 -4.52 -2.29
C MET A 170 15.35 -4.11 -0.82
N GLN A 171 16.20 -3.17 -0.45
CA GLN A 171 16.18 -2.56 0.87
C GLN A 171 15.40 -1.24 0.82
N LEU A 172 14.18 -1.22 1.38
CA LEU A 172 13.41 0.01 1.58
C LEU A 172 13.84 0.69 2.88
N THR A 173 14.03 2.00 2.85
CA THR A 173 14.57 2.76 4.00
C THR A 173 13.69 3.92 4.42
N SER A 174 12.82 4.41 3.53
CA SER A 174 11.90 5.52 3.83
C SER A 174 10.91 5.13 4.94
N THR A 175 10.59 6.09 5.81
CA THR A 175 9.66 5.91 6.95
C THR A 175 8.35 6.66 6.78
N SER A 176 8.24 7.55 5.79
CA SER A 176 7.03 8.32 5.46
C SER A 176 6.40 7.87 4.14
N GLY A 177 5.44 8.64 3.63
CA GLY A 177 4.83 8.41 2.31
C GLY A 177 5.82 8.42 1.14
N THR A 178 7.05 8.94 1.32
CA THR A 178 8.12 8.83 0.30
C THR A 178 8.52 7.40 -0.02
N ILE A 179 8.11 6.42 0.81
CA ILE A 179 8.33 5.00 0.52
C ILE A 179 7.64 4.56 -0.78
N CYS A 180 6.52 5.18 -1.16
CA CYS A 180 5.83 4.86 -2.42
C CYS A 180 6.70 5.22 -3.63
N VAL A 181 7.39 6.37 -3.58
CA VAL A 181 8.36 6.79 -4.60
C VAL A 181 9.58 5.85 -4.60
N GLU A 182 10.13 5.53 -3.41
CA GLU A 182 11.27 4.62 -3.28
C GLU A 182 10.96 3.24 -3.85
N LEU A 183 9.80 2.67 -3.48
CA LEU A 183 9.35 1.35 -3.90
C LEU A 183 9.19 1.28 -5.42
N VAL A 184 8.40 2.20 -5.99
CA VAL A 184 8.11 2.19 -7.42
C VAL A 184 9.39 2.41 -8.22
N ARG A 185 10.25 3.38 -7.83
CA ARG A 185 11.50 3.62 -8.53
C ARG A 185 12.40 2.40 -8.53
N LYS A 186 12.54 1.71 -7.40
CA LYS A 186 13.36 0.49 -7.30
C LYS A 186 12.78 -0.67 -8.11
N LEU A 187 11.45 -0.83 -8.13
CA LEU A 187 10.79 -1.83 -8.97
C LEU A 187 11.02 -1.56 -10.45
N GLU A 188 10.88 -0.32 -10.92
CA GLU A 188 11.16 0.03 -12.32
C GLU A 188 12.65 -0.17 -12.68
N LEU A 189 13.57 0.15 -11.77
CA LEU A 189 15.00 -0.07 -11.97
C LEU A 189 15.38 -1.55 -12.02
N SER A 190 14.61 -2.45 -11.41
CA SER A 190 14.84 -3.89 -11.50
C SER A 190 14.57 -4.46 -12.90
N GLY A 191 13.97 -3.67 -13.78
CA GLY A 191 13.63 -4.11 -15.16
C GLY A 191 12.42 -5.03 -15.23
N CYS A 192 11.65 -5.20 -14.14
CA CYS A 192 10.45 -6.03 -14.16
C CYS A 192 9.34 -5.43 -15.04
N GLY A 193 8.47 -6.29 -15.56
CA GLY A 193 7.26 -5.86 -16.26
C GLY A 193 6.31 -5.12 -15.31
N VAL A 194 5.77 -3.99 -15.78
CA VAL A 194 4.81 -3.16 -15.04
C VAL A 194 3.49 -3.12 -15.80
N ALA A 195 2.39 -3.43 -15.12
CA ALA A 195 1.03 -3.24 -15.61
C ALA A 195 0.31 -2.19 -14.75
N GLU A 196 -0.69 -1.53 -15.32
CA GLU A 196 -1.49 -0.52 -14.61
C GLU A 196 -2.98 -0.80 -14.78
N VAL A 197 -3.74 -0.68 -13.69
CA VAL A 197 -5.19 -0.92 -13.64
C VAL A 197 -5.89 0.27 -13.02
N GLY A 198 -6.93 0.80 -13.67
CA GLY A 198 -7.78 1.83 -13.08
C GLY A 198 -8.60 1.26 -11.93
N VAL A 199 -8.57 1.90 -10.76
CA VAL A 199 -9.30 1.49 -9.58
C VAL A 199 -10.14 2.62 -9.01
N SER A 200 -11.27 2.28 -8.41
CA SER A 200 -12.15 3.24 -7.75
C SER A 200 -11.53 3.69 -6.43
N HIS A 201 -11.63 4.99 -6.15
CA HIS A 201 -11.18 5.58 -4.90
C HIS A 201 -12.38 6.28 -4.23
N TYR A 202 -12.77 5.76 -3.07
CA TYR A 202 -13.95 6.21 -2.35
C TYR A 202 -13.60 7.31 -1.34
N PRO A 203 -14.57 8.18 -0.98
CA PRO A 203 -14.38 9.10 0.14
C PRO A 203 -14.11 8.35 1.42
N ARG A 204 -13.16 8.85 2.23
CA ARG A 204 -12.90 8.30 3.55
C ARG A 204 -14.15 8.44 4.43
N GLN A 205 -14.61 7.34 5.01
CA GLN A 205 -15.79 7.32 5.87
C GLN A 205 -15.45 7.65 7.32
N HIS A 206 -14.24 7.33 7.78
CA HIS A 206 -13.81 7.49 9.17
C HIS A 206 -12.43 8.14 9.27
N GLY A 207 -12.20 8.89 10.35
CA GLY A 207 -10.90 9.49 10.64
C GLY A 207 -10.55 10.71 9.77
N SER A 208 -9.31 11.17 9.87
CA SER A 208 -8.77 12.29 9.10
C SER A 208 -7.38 11.99 8.57
N SER A 209 -7.09 12.42 7.33
CA SER A 209 -5.77 12.27 6.72
C SER A 209 -4.71 13.02 7.53
N GLN A 210 -3.63 12.32 7.91
CA GLN A 210 -2.49 12.89 8.60
C GLN A 210 -1.49 13.56 7.62
N PHE A 211 -1.60 13.26 6.34
CA PHE A 211 -0.65 13.69 5.30
C PHE A 211 -0.68 15.20 5.03
N PHE A 212 -1.86 15.82 5.03
CA PHE A 212 -2.04 17.22 4.61
C PHE A 212 -1.76 18.28 5.69
N ARG A 213 -1.04 17.94 6.76
CA ARG A 213 -0.56 18.94 7.73
C ARG A 213 0.67 19.66 7.16
N ILE A 214 0.75 21.00 7.26
CA ILE A 214 1.86 21.82 6.71
C ILE A 214 3.24 21.28 7.14
N ARG A 215 3.40 20.92 8.41
CA ARG A 215 4.65 20.32 8.91
C ARG A 215 4.97 18.98 8.23
N SER A 216 3.96 18.18 7.93
CA SER A 216 4.11 16.92 7.24
C SER A 216 4.59 17.13 5.81
N LEU A 217 4.04 18.11 5.09
CA LEU A 217 4.42 18.45 3.71
C LEU A 217 5.88 18.91 3.62
N ALA A 218 6.33 19.81 4.52
CA ALA A 218 7.72 20.25 4.56
C ALA A 218 8.69 19.09 4.85
N THR A 219 8.34 18.23 5.82
CA THR A 219 9.14 17.03 6.14
C THR A 219 9.19 16.07 4.96
N THR A 220 8.07 15.84 4.29
CA THR A 220 7.98 14.98 3.09
C THR A 220 8.86 15.52 1.98
N PHE A 221 8.86 16.84 1.74
CA PHE A 221 9.72 17.47 0.73
C PHE A 221 11.21 17.24 1.02
N VAL A 222 11.64 17.48 2.26
CA VAL A 222 13.06 17.25 2.67
C VAL A 222 13.44 15.78 2.50
N GLN A 223 12.55 14.87 2.89
CA GLN A 223 12.77 13.43 2.72
C GLN A 223 12.81 13.01 1.24
N LEU A 224 11.97 13.61 0.41
CA LEU A 224 11.96 13.38 -1.03
C LEU A 224 13.29 13.84 -1.67
N MET A 225 13.81 15.00 -1.28
CA MET A 225 15.11 15.47 -1.77
C MET A 225 16.29 14.58 -1.32
N LYS A 226 16.30 14.13 -0.07
CA LYS A 226 17.29 13.15 0.40
C LYS A 226 17.21 11.84 -0.36
N LEU A 227 15.99 11.37 -0.65
CA LEU A 227 15.76 10.17 -1.45
C LEU A 227 16.26 10.34 -2.88
N TRP A 228 15.98 11.51 -3.49
CA TRP A 228 16.43 11.83 -4.84
C TRP A 228 17.96 11.83 -4.96
N VAL A 229 18.67 12.50 -4.06
CA VAL A 229 20.14 12.46 -4.02
C VAL A 229 20.64 11.02 -3.98
N ARG A 230 20.05 10.19 -3.13
CA ARG A 230 20.46 8.79 -2.96
C ARG A 230 20.16 7.89 -4.17
N LEU A 231 18.99 8.06 -4.80
CA LEU A 231 18.53 7.15 -5.87
C LEU A 231 18.82 7.65 -7.29
N VAL A 232 19.22 8.91 -7.46
CA VAL A 232 19.44 9.51 -8.78
C VAL A 232 20.86 10.03 -8.93
N LEU A 233 21.46 10.65 -7.89
CA LEU A 233 22.83 11.19 -7.98
C LEU A 233 23.91 10.23 -7.51
N LEU A 234 23.60 9.33 -6.57
CA LEU A 234 24.58 8.41 -5.97
C LEU A 234 24.36 6.94 -6.38
N ALA A 235 23.41 6.67 -7.30
CA ALA A 235 23.08 5.32 -7.78
C ALA A 235 24.00 4.87 -8.92
#